data_679f2e7546586e1828ed2d4e77591123
#
_entry.id   679f2e7546586e1828ed2d4e77591123
#
_cell.length_a   1.000
_cell.length_b   1.000
_cell.length_c   1.000
_cell.angle_alpha   90.00
_cell.angle_beta   90.00
_cell.angle_gamma   90.00
#
_symmetry.space_group_name_H-M   'P 1'
#
loop_
_entity.id
_entity.type
_entity.pdbx_description
1 polymer ?
#
loop_
_entity_poly.entity_id
_entity_poly.type
_entity_poly.pdbx_seq_one_letter_code
_entity_poly.pdbx_strand_id
1 'polypeptide(L)'
;MVGAGNFSGAYFDNIEQCADAKCVAVCDQDRQRREAAQRRYNLPEAYASVSELLEKCDFDIAIDAASIPAHHEINMALLGAGKHLITQKPAAVTVEEVTEQIELARRRGVKFACVPVHSLAPRMKLARELIRNGAIGQLVSAKCVSAHGGPEYFQNRQADPQWFFEPGSGALYDMGIHAVDKIVTIMGPAKRVSAMGAIALKHRVVRSGAFDGKVLQSDKLPDTWFVTLDFGNDRLGCIDTGYTHVATRCPQMEIYGSHGTITLDASRATPELYLDSPSLGVRGWIELQAVEVSPKNSSDCSCLTDLVRAIETDTEPELSGVRARHIVEILNAIDESAATGRIVELKTTF
;
A
#
# COMPACT_ATOMS: atom_id res chain seq x y z
N MET A 1 -6.63 16.68 6.79
CA MET A 1 -5.41 15.83 6.85
C MET A 1 -5.00 15.65 8.30
N VAL A 2 -4.85 14.40 8.77
CA VAL A 2 -4.33 14.05 10.09
C VAL A 2 -2.92 13.48 9.91
N GLY A 3 -1.94 14.04 10.64
CA GLY A 3 -0.51 13.82 10.44
C GLY A 3 0.12 14.75 9.41
N ALA A 4 1.13 15.51 9.83
CA ALA A 4 1.95 16.40 9.00
C ALA A 4 3.41 15.91 8.90
N GLY A 5 3.61 14.60 8.91
CA GLY A 5 4.90 13.94 8.77
C GLY A 5 5.44 13.94 7.33
N ASN A 6 6.57 13.24 7.12
CA ASN A 6 7.24 13.21 5.80
C ASN A 6 6.34 12.70 4.67
N PHE A 7 5.41 11.78 4.97
CA PHE A 7 4.55 11.18 3.94
C PHE A 7 3.34 12.04 3.55
N SER A 8 2.89 12.94 4.44
CA SER A 8 1.74 13.82 4.17
C SER A 8 1.97 14.78 2.99
N GLY A 9 3.23 15.14 2.73
CA GLY A 9 3.62 15.97 1.58
C GLY A 9 3.12 15.42 0.25
N ALA A 10 3.15 14.09 0.07
CA ALA A 10 2.67 13.44 -1.14
C ALA A 10 1.17 13.71 -1.40
N TYR A 11 0.36 13.80 -0.34
CA TYR A 11 -1.05 14.18 -0.46
C TYR A 11 -1.22 15.67 -0.71
N PHE A 12 -0.59 16.51 0.10
CA PHE A 12 -0.71 17.96 -0.04
C PHE A 12 -0.28 18.46 -1.41
N ASP A 13 0.85 17.97 -1.93
CA ASP A 13 1.41 18.41 -3.23
C ASP A 13 0.50 18.01 -4.41
N ASN A 14 -0.42 17.07 -4.21
CA ASN A 14 -1.25 16.51 -5.28
C ASN A 14 -2.76 16.76 -5.10
N ILE A 15 -3.22 17.16 -3.90
CA ILE A 15 -4.67 17.30 -3.63
C ILE A 15 -5.31 18.38 -4.51
N GLU A 16 -4.58 19.43 -4.88
CA GLU A 16 -5.05 20.49 -5.79
C GLU A 16 -5.34 19.97 -7.21
N GLN A 17 -4.83 18.80 -7.56
CA GLN A 17 -5.12 18.15 -8.83
C GLN A 17 -6.45 17.37 -8.81
N CYS A 18 -7.04 17.17 -7.65
CA CYS A 18 -8.36 16.58 -7.49
C CYS A 18 -9.40 17.69 -7.61
N ALA A 19 -10.11 17.73 -8.75
CA ALA A 19 -11.08 18.80 -9.03
C ALA A 19 -12.24 18.86 -8.01
N ASP A 20 -12.56 17.73 -7.38
CA ASP A 20 -13.74 17.52 -6.56
C ASP A 20 -13.41 17.56 -5.06
N ALA A 21 -12.18 17.91 -4.69
CA ALA A 21 -11.78 17.98 -3.28
C ALA A 21 -10.75 19.08 -3.02
N LYS A 22 -10.78 19.64 -1.81
CA LYS A 22 -9.78 20.58 -1.31
C LYS A 22 -9.40 20.26 0.13
N CYS A 23 -8.17 20.51 0.50
CA CYS A 23 -7.75 20.41 1.88
C CYS A 23 -8.16 21.68 2.65
N VAL A 24 -8.94 21.50 3.72
CA VAL A 24 -9.43 22.60 4.55
C VAL A 24 -8.67 22.73 5.88
N ALA A 25 -8.07 21.63 6.37
CA ALA A 25 -7.38 21.64 7.65
C ALA A 25 -6.23 20.64 7.71
N VAL A 26 -5.26 20.93 8.59
CA VAL A 26 -4.23 19.99 9.03
C VAL A 26 -4.32 19.77 10.54
N CYS A 27 -4.14 18.52 10.98
CA CYS A 27 -4.07 18.15 12.38
C CYS A 27 -2.74 17.40 12.66
N ASP A 28 -1.96 17.90 13.59
CA ASP A 28 -0.75 17.22 14.10
C ASP A 28 -0.45 17.69 15.52
N GLN A 29 -0.10 16.78 16.42
CA GLN A 29 0.25 17.12 17.79
C GLN A 29 1.54 17.95 17.87
N ASP A 30 2.46 17.77 16.92
CA ASP A 30 3.69 18.57 16.82
C ASP A 30 3.35 19.95 16.22
N ARG A 31 3.52 20.98 17.05
CA ARG A 31 3.23 22.36 16.69
C ARG A 31 4.05 22.83 15.49
N GLN A 32 5.33 22.48 15.43
CA GLN A 32 6.21 22.94 14.35
C GLN A 32 5.81 22.35 13.00
N ARG A 33 5.52 21.04 12.96
CA ARG A 33 5.04 20.34 11.76
C ARG A 33 3.70 20.90 11.30
N ARG A 34 2.76 21.05 12.22
CA ARG A 34 1.42 21.59 11.95
C ARG A 34 1.48 23.00 11.34
N GLU A 35 2.20 23.92 11.98
CA GLU A 35 2.34 25.29 11.50
C GLU A 35 3.13 25.39 10.19
N ALA A 36 4.14 24.53 10.01
CA ALA A 36 4.90 24.47 8.76
C ALA A 36 4.01 24.00 7.60
N ALA A 37 3.22 22.94 7.79
CA ALA A 37 2.27 22.44 6.79
C ALA A 37 1.19 23.51 6.47
N GLN A 38 0.60 24.11 7.50
CA GLN A 38 -0.40 25.17 7.32
C GLN A 38 0.12 26.31 6.44
N ARG A 39 1.33 26.82 6.74
CA ARG A 39 1.94 27.90 5.95
C ARG A 39 2.31 27.46 4.54
N ARG A 40 2.93 26.29 4.40
CA ARG A 40 3.42 25.79 3.09
C ARG A 40 2.28 25.58 2.10
N TYR A 41 1.16 25.03 2.57
CA TYR A 41 0.02 24.65 1.74
C TYR A 41 -1.16 25.63 1.85
N ASN A 42 -0.95 26.80 2.49
CA ASN A 42 -1.95 27.85 2.69
C ASN A 42 -3.29 27.30 3.21
N LEU A 43 -3.24 26.42 4.22
CA LEU A 43 -4.44 25.79 4.76
C LEU A 43 -5.20 26.76 5.68
N PRO A 44 -6.55 26.82 5.58
CA PRO A 44 -7.36 27.70 6.40
C PRO A 44 -7.18 27.43 7.91
N GLU A 45 -7.13 26.16 8.30
CA GLU A 45 -7.21 25.74 9.69
C GLU A 45 -6.13 24.74 10.08
N ALA A 46 -5.74 24.74 11.36
CA ALA A 46 -4.72 23.85 11.90
C ALA A 46 -5.06 23.50 13.36
N TYR A 47 -5.08 22.19 13.68
CA TYR A 47 -5.53 21.67 14.97
C TYR A 47 -4.48 20.80 15.64
N ALA A 48 -4.44 20.80 16.98
CA ALA A 48 -3.46 20.05 17.75
C ALA A 48 -3.87 18.60 18.01
N SER A 49 -5.17 18.28 17.91
CA SER A 49 -5.71 16.95 18.16
C SER A 49 -6.88 16.63 17.24
N VAL A 50 -7.15 15.33 17.05
CA VAL A 50 -8.31 14.86 16.30
C VAL A 50 -9.63 15.29 16.97
N SER A 51 -9.67 15.32 18.29
CA SER A 51 -10.84 15.80 19.04
C SER A 51 -11.14 17.27 18.72
N GLU A 52 -10.12 18.13 18.74
CA GLU A 52 -10.26 19.54 18.39
C GLU A 52 -10.68 19.74 16.92
N LEU A 53 -10.08 18.96 16.00
CA LEU A 53 -10.45 18.95 14.58
C LEU A 53 -11.93 18.60 14.38
N LEU A 54 -12.41 17.54 15.06
CA LEU A 54 -13.80 17.08 14.95
C LEU A 54 -14.81 18.04 15.58
N GLU A 55 -14.41 18.77 16.61
CA GLU A 55 -15.26 19.75 17.29
C GLU A 55 -15.43 21.05 16.49
N LYS A 56 -14.36 21.50 15.80
CA LYS A 56 -14.28 22.87 15.28
C LYS A 56 -14.30 22.98 13.76
N CYS A 57 -13.94 21.92 13.03
CA CYS A 57 -13.81 21.94 11.58
C CYS A 57 -14.96 21.18 10.92
N ASP A 58 -15.56 21.77 9.91
CA ASP A 58 -16.49 21.07 9.04
C ASP A 58 -15.77 20.50 7.81
N PHE A 59 -15.87 19.17 7.63
CA PHE A 59 -15.28 18.45 6.51
C PHE A 59 -15.98 17.11 6.28
N ASP A 60 -15.87 16.55 5.08
CA ASP A 60 -16.51 15.29 4.70
C ASP A 60 -15.54 14.11 4.78
N ILE A 61 -14.30 14.31 4.35
CA ILE A 61 -13.28 13.27 4.19
C ILE A 61 -12.07 13.58 5.07
N ALA A 62 -11.64 12.59 5.84
CA ALA A 62 -10.37 12.60 6.54
C ALA A 62 -9.33 11.74 5.78
N ILE A 63 -8.08 12.21 5.76
CA ILE A 63 -6.93 11.40 5.35
C ILE A 63 -6.02 11.25 6.58
N ASP A 64 -5.89 10.01 7.07
CA ASP A 64 -4.98 9.69 8.16
C ASP A 64 -3.60 9.29 7.60
N ALA A 65 -2.61 10.13 7.85
CA ALA A 65 -1.20 9.93 7.52
C ALA A 65 -0.31 9.96 8.79
N ALA A 66 -0.87 9.59 9.92
CA ALA A 66 -0.18 9.47 11.20
C ALA A 66 0.78 8.26 11.21
N SER A 67 1.33 7.93 12.36
CA SER A 67 2.16 6.75 12.54
C SER A 67 1.30 5.49 12.73
N ILE A 68 1.82 4.33 12.31
CA ILE A 68 1.10 3.04 12.37
C ILE A 68 0.45 2.77 13.74
N PRO A 69 1.12 2.96 14.89
CA PRO A 69 0.49 2.70 16.19
C PRO A 69 -0.73 3.57 16.52
N ALA A 70 -0.87 4.73 15.85
CA ALA A 70 -1.97 5.67 16.09
C ALA A 70 -3.17 5.45 15.14
N HIS A 71 -2.99 4.68 14.04
CA HIS A 71 -4.03 4.54 13.01
C HIS A 71 -5.35 4.04 13.58
N HIS A 72 -5.33 2.99 14.41
CA HIS A 72 -6.59 2.41 14.91
C HIS A 72 -7.40 3.44 15.72
N GLU A 73 -6.80 4.11 16.69
CA GLU A 73 -7.47 5.11 17.52
C GLU A 73 -7.99 6.29 16.69
N ILE A 74 -7.16 6.83 15.79
CA ILE A 74 -7.51 7.95 14.91
C ILE A 74 -8.66 7.55 13.98
N ASN A 75 -8.55 6.40 13.33
CA ASN A 75 -9.55 5.89 12.40
C ASN A 75 -10.91 5.68 13.10
N MET A 76 -10.91 5.09 14.31
CA MET A 76 -12.12 4.89 15.09
C MET A 76 -12.78 6.22 15.47
N ALA A 77 -11.99 7.24 15.83
CA ALA A 77 -12.52 8.57 16.15
C ALA A 77 -13.17 9.23 14.92
N LEU A 78 -12.50 9.22 13.77
CA LEU A 78 -12.97 9.82 12.53
C LEU A 78 -14.22 9.12 11.98
N LEU A 79 -14.19 7.78 11.88
CA LEU A 79 -15.33 6.98 11.46
C LEU A 79 -16.52 7.14 12.43
N GLY A 80 -16.24 7.15 13.75
CA GLY A 80 -17.23 7.37 14.80
C GLY A 80 -17.94 8.72 14.72
N ALA A 81 -17.24 9.73 14.22
CA ALA A 81 -17.80 11.05 13.95
C ALA A 81 -18.55 11.15 12.60
N GLY A 82 -18.67 10.03 11.87
CA GLY A 82 -19.38 10.00 10.59
C GLY A 82 -18.60 10.62 9.43
N LYS A 83 -17.27 10.62 9.50
CA LYS A 83 -16.41 11.11 8.41
C LYS A 83 -15.98 9.97 7.51
N HIS A 84 -16.00 10.18 6.18
CA HIS A 84 -15.38 9.27 5.24
C HIS A 84 -13.87 9.26 5.47
N LEU A 85 -13.20 8.11 5.27
CA LEU A 85 -11.81 7.94 5.67
C LEU A 85 -10.95 7.32 4.58
N ILE A 86 -9.78 7.92 4.35
CA ILE A 86 -8.62 7.29 3.74
C ILE A 86 -7.56 7.16 4.83
N THR A 87 -7.04 5.97 5.06
CA THR A 87 -5.93 5.76 6.00
C THR A 87 -4.68 5.27 5.28
N GLN A 88 -3.51 5.67 5.83
CA GLN A 88 -2.23 5.09 5.43
C GLN A 88 -2.14 3.62 5.83
N LYS A 89 -1.21 2.94 5.19
CA LYS A 89 -0.94 1.51 5.39
C LYS A 89 -0.04 1.25 6.60
N PRO A 90 -0.31 0.14 7.30
CA PRO A 90 -1.55 -0.64 7.30
C PRO A 90 -2.69 0.10 8.02
N ALA A 91 -3.94 -0.25 7.73
CA ALA A 91 -5.10 0.35 8.40
C ALA A 91 -5.09 0.14 9.93
N ALA A 92 -4.57 -1.01 10.36
CA ALA A 92 -4.23 -1.39 11.71
C ALA A 92 -3.27 -2.59 11.66
N VAL A 93 -2.79 -3.06 12.79
CA VAL A 93 -1.83 -4.17 12.86
C VAL A 93 -2.50 -5.54 13.03
N THR A 94 -3.76 -5.59 13.45
CA THR A 94 -4.54 -6.83 13.63
C THR A 94 -5.78 -6.87 12.74
N VAL A 95 -6.26 -8.07 12.44
CA VAL A 95 -7.49 -8.32 11.68
C VAL A 95 -8.71 -7.82 12.44
N GLU A 96 -8.70 -7.97 13.76
CA GLU A 96 -9.76 -7.56 14.66
C GLU A 96 -9.95 -6.04 14.62
N GLU A 97 -8.88 -5.27 14.75
CA GLU A 97 -8.90 -3.79 14.67
C GLU A 97 -9.45 -3.30 13.34
N VAL A 98 -9.02 -3.89 12.20
CA VAL A 98 -9.55 -3.51 10.89
C VAL A 98 -11.03 -3.90 10.76
N THR A 99 -11.44 -5.03 11.36
CA THR A 99 -12.85 -5.45 11.37
C THR A 99 -13.71 -4.46 12.14
N GLU A 100 -13.26 -3.99 13.31
CA GLU A 100 -13.95 -2.94 14.09
C GLU A 100 -14.13 -1.64 13.29
N GLN A 101 -13.10 -1.21 12.56
CA GLN A 101 -13.17 -0.04 11.67
C GLN A 101 -14.21 -0.22 10.56
N ILE A 102 -14.21 -1.38 9.89
CA ILE A 102 -15.18 -1.71 8.83
C ILE A 102 -16.61 -1.69 9.36
N GLU A 103 -16.85 -2.32 10.51
CA GLU A 103 -18.16 -2.37 11.13
C GLU A 103 -18.64 -0.99 11.57
N LEU A 104 -17.74 -0.16 12.11
CA LEU A 104 -18.06 1.20 12.49
C LEU A 104 -18.40 2.06 11.27
N ALA A 105 -17.61 1.97 10.19
CA ALA A 105 -17.88 2.67 8.93
C ALA A 105 -19.27 2.32 8.38
N ARG A 106 -19.62 1.02 8.35
CA ARG A 106 -20.95 0.54 7.93
C ARG A 106 -22.07 1.08 8.81
N ARG A 107 -21.90 1.05 10.14
CA ARG A 107 -22.92 1.60 11.07
C ARG A 107 -23.12 3.08 10.89
N ARG A 108 -22.09 3.82 10.52
CA ARG A 108 -22.15 5.27 10.29
C ARG A 108 -22.55 5.67 8.87
N GLY A 109 -22.64 4.70 7.94
CA GLY A 109 -22.95 4.97 6.54
C GLY A 109 -21.84 5.72 5.80
N VAL A 110 -20.58 5.55 6.21
CA VAL A 110 -19.42 6.22 5.59
C VAL A 110 -18.52 5.23 4.86
N LYS A 111 -17.80 5.71 3.87
CA LYS A 111 -16.84 4.92 3.10
C LYS A 111 -15.47 4.91 3.81
N PHE A 112 -14.83 3.75 3.78
CA PHE A 112 -13.51 3.53 4.38
C PHE A 112 -12.56 2.93 3.36
N ALA A 113 -11.48 3.64 3.05
CA ALA A 113 -10.43 3.24 2.13
C ALA A 113 -9.06 3.19 2.84
N CYS A 114 -8.21 2.26 2.41
CA CYS A 114 -6.83 2.14 2.90
C CYS A 114 -5.87 1.96 1.72
N VAL A 115 -4.79 2.74 1.70
CA VAL A 115 -3.69 2.51 0.74
C VAL A 115 -2.96 1.20 1.07
N PRO A 116 -2.20 0.57 0.14
CA PRO A 116 -1.56 1.12 -1.05
C PRO A 116 -2.49 1.29 -2.26
N VAL A 117 -2.08 2.14 -3.19
CA VAL A 117 -2.86 2.54 -4.36
C VAL A 117 -2.57 1.74 -5.65
N HIS A 118 -1.88 0.59 -5.52
CA HIS A 118 -1.38 -0.11 -6.72
C HIS A 118 -2.49 -0.59 -7.64
N SER A 119 -3.65 -0.99 -7.11
CA SER A 119 -4.79 -1.42 -7.91
C SER A 119 -5.34 -0.30 -8.80
N LEU A 120 -5.18 0.95 -8.39
CA LEU A 120 -5.62 2.13 -9.14
C LEU A 120 -4.62 2.57 -10.21
N ALA A 121 -3.38 2.08 -10.16
CA ALA A 121 -2.33 2.45 -11.11
C ALA A 121 -2.72 2.04 -12.55
N PRO A 122 -2.56 2.93 -13.55
CA PRO A 122 -2.97 2.66 -14.94
C PRO A 122 -2.40 1.37 -15.50
N ARG A 123 -1.12 1.11 -15.26
CA ARG A 123 -0.45 -0.14 -15.69
C ARG A 123 -1.06 -1.40 -15.06
N MET A 124 -1.52 -1.32 -13.82
CA MET A 124 -2.18 -2.43 -13.14
C MET A 124 -3.60 -2.65 -13.68
N LYS A 125 -4.34 -1.57 -13.95
CA LYS A 125 -5.65 -1.62 -14.61
C LYS A 125 -5.53 -2.25 -16.00
N LEU A 126 -4.54 -1.85 -16.79
CA LEU A 126 -4.28 -2.41 -18.11
C LEU A 126 -3.90 -3.90 -18.03
N ALA A 127 -3.05 -4.31 -17.07
CA ALA A 127 -2.72 -5.72 -16.87
C ALA A 127 -3.97 -6.55 -16.53
N ARG A 128 -4.84 -6.05 -15.65
CA ARG A 128 -6.14 -6.71 -15.32
C ARG A 128 -7.05 -6.81 -16.54
N GLU A 129 -7.08 -5.80 -17.38
CA GLU A 129 -7.86 -5.81 -18.61
C GLU A 129 -7.34 -6.84 -19.61
N LEU A 130 -6.03 -6.90 -19.84
CA LEU A 130 -5.39 -7.90 -20.69
C LEU A 130 -5.72 -9.33 -20.22
N ILE A 131 -5.63 -9.57 -18.91
CA ILE A 131 -5.97 -10.88 -18.32
C ILE A 131 -7.46 -11.20 -18.55
N ARG A 132 -8.35 -10.26 -18.26
CA ARG A 132 -9.81 -10.44 -18.42
C ARG A 132 -10.19 -10.73 -19.87
N ASN A 133 -9.51 -10.10 -20.82
CA ASN A 133 -9.71 -10.28 -22.24
C ASN A 133 -9.00 -11.54 -22.79
N GLY A 134 -8.37 -12.34 -21.93
CA GLY A 134 -7.73 -13.60 -22.31
C GLY A 134 -6.41 -13.47 -23.06
N ALA A 135 -5.75 -12.30 -23.03
CA ALA A 135 -4.53 -12.04 -23.78
C ALA A 135 -3.40 -13.05 -23.45
N ILE A 136 -3.31 -13.52 -22.21
CA ILE A 136 -2.31 -14.50 -21.78
C ILE A 136 -2.90 -15.91 -21.55
N GLY A 137 -4.16 -16.13 -21.95
CA GLY A 137 -4.88 -17.37 -21.68
C GLY A 137 -5.30 -17.52 -20.22
N GLN A 138 -5.31 -18.75 -19.70
CA GLN A 138 -5.65 -19.02 -18.31
C GLN A 138 -4.55 -18.45 -17.37
N LEU A 139 -4.95 -17.66 -16.38
CA LEU A 139 -4.03 -17.16 -15.35
C LEU A 139 -3.56 -18.32 -14.47
N VAL A 140 -2.25 -18.49 -14.37
CA VAL A 140 -1.59 -19.63 -13.68
C VAL A 140 -0.90 -19.18 -12.39
N SER A 141 -0.01 -18.21 -12.48
CA SER A 141 0.76 -17.76 -11.32
C SER A 141 1.26 -16.33 -11.46
N ALA A 142 1.76 -15.78 -10.37
CA ALA A 142 2.42 -14.47 -10.37
C ALA A 142 3.60 -14.44 -9.39
N LYS A 143 4.61 -13.64 -9.72
CA LYS A 143 5.72 -13.28 -8.82
C LYS A 143 5.73 -11.79 -8.58
N CYS A 144 6.02 -11.37 -7.36
CA CYS A 144 6.12 -9.97 -6.99
C CYS A 144 7.38 -9.71 -6.16
N VAL A 145 8.12 -8.67 -6.55
CA VAL A 145 9.27 -8.17 -5.79
C VAL A 145 8.94 -6.79 -5.27
N SER A 146 9.06 -6.58 -3.96
CA SER A 146 8.90 -5.28 -3.32
C SER A 146 9.93 -5.15 -2.20
N ALA A 147 11.08 -4.64 -2.52
CA ALA A 147 12.21 -4.57 -1.60
C ALA A 147 13.12 -3.39 -1.94
N HIS A 148 13.97 -3.00 -1.00
CA HIS A 148 15.07 -2.04 -1.18
C HIS A 148 16.22 -2.34 -0.21
N GLY A 149 17.30 -1.56 -0.26
CA GLY A 149 18.49 -1.78 0.56
C GLY A 149 18.32 -1.50 2.07
N GLY A 150 17.17 -0.97 2.49
CA GLY A 150 16.87 -0.60 3.87
C GLY A 150 16.80 0.91 4.10
N PRO A 151 16.22 1.33 5.25
CA PRO A 151 16.03 2.75 5.57
C PRO A 151 17.35 3.52 5.73
N GLU A 152 18.48 2.86 5.93
CA GLU A 152 19.81 3.43 5.97
C GLU A 152 20.29 4.06 4.66
N TYR A 153 19.61 3.75 3.54
CA TYR A 153 19.92 4.33 2.22
C TYR A 153 19.12 5.61 1.91
N PHE A 154 18.15 5.99 2.73
CA PHE A 154 17.32 7.17 2.45
C PHE A 154 18.00 8.46 2.89
N GLN A 155 18.27 9.36 1.93
CA GLN A 155 19.01 10.61 2.15
C GLN A 155 18.19 11.71 2.86
N ASN A 156 16.88 11.73 2.70
CA ASN A 156 16.03 12.87 3.09
C ASN A 156 15.18 12.62 4.34
N ARG A 157 15.52 11.64 5.18
CA ARG A 157 14.75 11.37 6.40
C ARG A 157 15.11 12.34 7.52
N GLN A 158 14.06 12.98 8.06
CA GLN A 158 14.16 13.86 9.23
C GLN A 158 13.91 13.12 10.55
N ALA A 159 13.25 11.97 10.52
CA ALA A 159 13.01 11.15 11.69
C ALA A 159 14.05 10.03 11.81
N ASP A 160 14.40 9.67 13.06
CA ASP A 160 15.33 8.60 13.38
C ASP A 160 14.88 7.29 12.70
N PRO A 161 15.70 6.68 11.81
CA PRO A 161 15.33 5.47 11.11
C PRO A 161 15.28 4.19 11.98
N GLN A 162 15.68 4.25 13.25
CA GLN A 162 15.62 3.10 14.15
C GLN A 162 14.22 2.50 14.28
N TRP A 163 13.17 3.32 14.18
CA TRP A 163 11.78 2.86 14.32
C TRP A 163 11.37 1.80 13.27
N PHE A 164 12.04 1.73 12.11
CA PHE A 164 11.79 0.70 11.10
C PHE A 164 12.12 -0.73 11.57
N PHE A 165 12.87 -0.87 12.65
CA PHE A 165 13.29 -2.15 13.21
C PHE A 165 12.64 -2.45 14.57
N GLU A 166 11.63 -1.65 14.95
CA GLU A 166 10.90 -1.88 16.19
C GLU A 166 9.59 -2.68 15.94
N PRO A 167 9.07 -3.39 16.96
CA PRO A 167 7.82 -4.15 16.84
C PRO A 167 6.66 -3.31 16.30
N GLY A 168 5.87 -3.87 15.39
CA GLY A 168 4.79 -3.18 14.70
C GLY A 168 5.21 -2.46 13.42
N SER A 169 6.49 -2.56 13.04
CA SER A 169 7.02 -2.07 11.77
C SER A 169 7.82 -3.18 11.06
N GLY A 170 8.95 -2.89 10.47
CA GLY A 170 9.80 -3.87 9.80
C GLY A 170 9.54 -3.99 8.31
N ALA A 171 10.43 -4.73 7.65
CA ALA A 171 10.42 -4.88 6.20
C ALA A 171 9.10 -5.44 5.65
N LEU A 172 8.44 -6.32 6.40
CA LEU A 172 7.18 -6.93 5.99
C LEU A 172 6.05 -5.90 5.93
N TYR A 173 5.88 -5.09 6.99
CA TYR A 173 4.81 -4.08 7.06
C TYR A 173 5.13 -2.82 6.26
N ASP A 174 6.41 -2.54 5.98
CA ASP A 174 6.80 -1.41 5.13
C ASP A 174 6.77 -1.75 3.64
N MET A 175 7.44 -2.84 3.23
CA MET A 175 7.60 -3.23 1.82
C MET A 175 6.73 -4.42 1.43
N GLY A 176 6.58 -5.41 2.30
CA GLY A 176 5.78 -6.61 2.03
C GLY A 176 4.32 -6.29 1.73
N ILE A 177 3.74 -5.31 2.43
CA ILE A 177 2.36 -4.86 2.18
C ILE A 177 2.14 -4.40 0.73
N HIS A 178 3.15 -3.78 0.11
CA HIS A 178 3.07 -3.36 -1.29
C HIS A 178 3.09 -4.56 -2.25
N ALA A 179 3.85 -5.61 -1.93
CA ALA A 179 3.86 -6.83 -2.72
C ALA A 179 2.54 -7.60 -2.59
N VAL A 180 2.02 -7.70 -1.35
CA VAL A 180 0.72 -8.33 -1.07
C VAL A 180 -0.39 -7.60 -1.81
N ASP A 181 -0.45 -6.26 -1.75
CA ASP A 181 -1.46 -5.48 -2.47
C ASP A 181 -1.42 -5.71 -3.98
N LYS A 182 -0.23 -5.70 -4.59
CA LYS A 182 -0.06 -5.96 -6.03
C LYS A 182 -0.54 -7.36 -6.41
N ILE A 183 -0.10 -8.38 -5.67
CA ILE A 183 -0.38 -9.76 -6.04
C ILE A 183 -1.85 -10.12 -5.88
N VAL A 184 -2.51 -9.64 -4.80
CA VAL A 184 -3.96 -9.86 -4.62
C VAL A 184 -4.80 -9.04 -5.60
N THR A 185 -4.27 -7.91 -6.12
CA THR A 185 -4.94 -7.15 -7.19
C THR A 185 -5.10 -7.98 -8.46
N ILE A 186 -4.13 -8.81 -8.78
CA ILE A 186 -4.13 -9.65 -9.99
C ILE A 186 -4.75 -11.02 -9.75
N MET A 187 -4.39 -11.67 -8.64
CA MET A 187 -4.74 -13.07 -8.39
C MET A 187 -6.08 -13.22 -7.65
N GLY A 188 -6.60 -12.13 -7.05
CA GLY A 188 -7.74 -12.17 -6.15
C GLY A 188 -7.33 -12.51 -4.70
N PRO A 189 -8.29 -12.81 -3.82
CA PRO A 189 -8.00 -13.15 -2.43
C PRO A 189 -7.25 -14.48 -2.31
N ALA A 190 -6.21 -14.49 -1.47
CA ALA A 190 -5.43 -15.68 -1.15
C ALA A 190 -6.19 -16.56 -0.14
N LYS A 191 -5.88 -17.85 -0.13
CA LYS A 191 -6.48 -18.85 0.77
C LYS A 191 -5.50 -19.39 1.80
N ARG A 192 -4.20 -19.47 1.44
CA ARG A 192 -3.16 -20.03 2.31
C ARG A 192 -1.84 -19.32 2.10
N VAL A 193 -1.03 -19.29 3.14
CA VAL A 193 0.31 -18.69 3.17
C VAL A 193 1.34 -19.69 3.65
N SER A 194 2.50 -19.72 3.02
CA SER A 194 3.73 -20.34 3.52
C SER A 194 4.88 -19.35 3.39
N ALA A 195 5.66 -19.15 4.44
CA ALA A 195 6.71 -18.13 4.43
C ALA A 195 7.95 -18.54 5.21
N MET A 196 9.08 -17.97 4.79
CA MET A 196 10.34 -17.96 5.53
C MET A 196 10.81 -16.52 5.67
N GLY A 197 11.22 -16.14 6.89
CA GLY A 197 11.83 -14.86 7.20
C GLY A 197 13.18 -15.04 7.87
N ALA A 198 14.11 -14.15 7.63
CA ALA A 198 15.43 -14.19 8.23
C ALA A 198 15.91 -12.78 8.62
N ILE A 199 16.71 -12.69 9.69
CA ILE A 199 17.47 -11.50 10.05
C ILE A 199 18.85 -11.63 9.41
N ALA A 200 19.00 -11.09 8.20
CA ALA A 200 20.24 -11.21 7.44
C ALA A 200 21.32 -10.20 7.90
N LEU A 201 20.89 -8.97 8.23
CA LEU A 201 21.79 -7.88 8.64
C LEU A 201 21.40 -7.34 10.02
N LYS A 202 22.12 -7.75 11.06
CA LYS A 202 21.84 -7.38 12.45
C LYS A 202 22.24 -5.94 12.80
N HIS A 203 23.19 -5.38 12.08
CA HIS A 203 23.68 -4.02 12.27
C HIS A 203 23.75 -3.32 10.92
N ARG A 204 23.15 -2.14 10.86
CA ARG A 204 23.09 -1.32 9.66
C ARG A 204 23.62 0.08 9.99
N VAL A 205 24.29 0.70 9.05
CA VAL A 205 24.85 2.05 9.24
C VAL A 205 24.16 3.01 8.29
N VAL A 206 23.58 4.06 8.84
CA VAL A 206 22.97 5.13 8.03
C VAL A 206 24.05 5.79 7.19
N ARG A 207 23.79 5.95 5.90
CA ARG A 207 24.79 6.30 4.88
C ARG A 207 24.78 7.76 4.46
N SER A 208 23.81 8.53 4.96
CA SER A 208 23.69 9.95 4.62
C SER A 208 22.59 10.66 5.42
N GLY A 209 22.53 11.99 5.32
CA GLY A 209 21.49 12.81 5.93
C GLY A 209 21.74 13.14 7.40
N ALA A 210 20.67 13.48 8.14
CA ALA A 210 20.77 13.95 9.52
C ALA A 210 21.29 12.89 10.51
N PHE A 211 21.26 11.62 10.14
CA PHE A 211 21.70 10.49 10.98
C PHE A 211 22.90 9.75 10.40
N ASP A 212 23.67 10.37 9.51
CA ASP A 212 24.84 9.75 8.88
C ASP A 212 25.79 9.13 9.91
N GLY A 213 26.24 7.92 9.65
CA GLY A 213 27.11 7.16 10.56
C GLY A 213 26.40 6.49 11.74
N LYS A 214 25.10 6.75 11.97
CA LYS A 214 24.36 6.07 13.05
C LYS A 214 24.23 4.58 12.78
N VAL A 215 24.58 3.77 13.79
CA VAL A 215 24.36 2.31 13.77
C VAL A 215 22.92 2.02 14.20
N LEU A 216 22.18 1.29 13.37
CA LEU A 216 20.83 0.82 13.64
C LEU A 216 20.86 -0.61 14.14
N GLN A 217 20.09 -0.90 15.18
CA GLN A 217 19.90 -2.25 15.71
C GLN A 217 18.76 -2.90 14.96
N SER A 218 19.07 -3.92 14.13
CA SER A 218 18.12 -4.62 13.26
C SER A 218 18.06 -6.12 13.55
N ASP A 219 18.18 -6.50 14.82
CA ASP A 219 18.24 -7.87 15.29
C ASP A 219 16.93 -8.40 15.88
N LYS A 220 15.86 -7.60 15.84
CA LYS A 220 14.56 -7.95 16.41
C LYS A 220 13.56 -8.52 15.41
N LEU A 221 13.61 -8.05 14.16
CA LEU A 221 12.63 -8.38 13.13
C LEU A 221 13.35 -8.92 11.88
N PRO A 222 12.76 -9.92 11.19
CA PRO A 222 13.27 -10.36 9.89
C PRO A 222 13.33 -9.19 8.89
N ASP A 223 14.42 -9.11 8.17
CA ASP A 223 14.68 -8.08 7.17
C ASP A 223 14.68 -8.61 5.73
N THR A 224 14.49 -9.92 5.56
CA THR A 224 14.30 -10.58 4.25
C THR A 224 13.25 -11.68 4.36
N TRP A 225 12.41 -11.80 3.33
CA TRP A 225 11.25 -12.68 3.31
C TRP A 225 11.03 -13.31 1.95
N PHE A 226 10.77 -14.63 1.95
CA PHE A 226 10.25 -15.37 0.81
C PHE A 226 8.90 -15.97 1.19
N VAL A 227 7.87 -15.67 0.39
CA VAL A 227 6.48 -16.02 0.68
C VAL A 227 5.86 -16.74 -0.52
N THR A 228 5.12 -17.80 -0.27
CA THR A 228 4.26 -18.47 -1.25
C THR A 228 2.80 -18.32 -0.82
N LEU A 229 1.95 -17.94 -1.76
CA LEU A 229 0.50 -17.77 -1.60
C LEU A 229 -0.24 -18.77 -2.48
N ASP A 230 -1.27 -19.40 -1.93
CA ASP A 230 -2.22 -20.21 -2.67
C ASP A 230 -3.54 -19.43 -2.84
N PHE A 231 -3.96 -19.23 -4.08
CA PHE A 231 -5.19 -18.54 -4.44
C PHE A 231 -6.36 -19.50 -4.74
N GLY A 232 -6.14 -20.80 -4.58
CA GLY A 232 -7.07 -21.84 -5.00
C GLY A 232 -7.14 -22.02 -6.52
N ASN A 233 -7.85 -23.07 -6.96
CA ASN A 233 -7.95 -23.45 -8.36
C ASN A 233 -6.56 -23.60 -9.04
N ASP A 234 -5.63 -24.21 -8.32
CA ASP A 234 -4.25 -24.49 -8.75
C ASP A 234 -3.45 -23.25 -9.15
N ARG A 235 -3.76 -22.08 -8.56
CA ARG A 235 -3.06 -20.83 -8.81
C ARG A 235 -2.17 -20.45 -7.63
N LEU A 236 -0.91 -20.17 -7.91
CA LEU A 236 0.08 -19.83 -6.90
C LEU A 236 0.68 -18.45 -7.12
N GLY A 237 1.11 -17.84 -6.04
CA GLY A 237 1.87 -16.59 -6.05
C GLY A 237 3.14 -16.68 -5.21
N CYS A 238 4.14 -15.90 -5.59
CA CYS A 238 5.40 -15.79 -4.86
C CYS A 238 5.73 -14.32 -4.60
N ILE A 239 6.17 -14.02 -3.38
CA ILE A 239 6.64 -12.69 -2.99
C ILE A 239 8.08 -12.80 -2.49
N ASP A 240 8.92 -11.90 -2.97
CA ASP A 240 10.26 -11.60 -2.47
C ASP A 240 10.25 -10.17 -1.94
N THR A 241 10.48 -9.99 -0.64
CA THR A 241 10.39 -8.67 0.01
C THR A 241 11.41 -8.53 1.14
N GLY A 242 11.82 -7.29 1.40
CA GLY A 242 12.79 -7.04 2.46
C GLY A 242 13.54 -5.73 2.34
N TYR A 243 14.54 -5.61 3.23
CA TYR A 243 15.51 -4.51 3.31
C TYR A 243 16.93 -4.93 2.89
N THR A 244 17.05 -5.97 2.07
CA THR A 244 18.34 -6.54 1.66
C THR A 244 18.65 -6.38 0.17
N HIS A 245 17.73 -5.76 -0.58
CA HIS A 245 17.88 -5.55 -2.02
C HIS A 245 18.44 -4.14 -2.31
N VAL A 246 19.75 -4.00 -2.33
CA VAL A 246 20.39 -2.70 -2.68
C VAL A 246 20.09 -2.33 -4.14
N ALA A 247 19.98 -3.32 -5.03
CA ALA A 247 19.55 -3.17 -6.41
C ALA A 247 19.01 -4.50 -6.94
N THR A 248 18.09 -4.44 -7.90
CA THR A 248 17.56 -5.62 -8.59
C THR A 248 17.32 -5.30 -10.07
N ARG A 249 17.39 -6.34 -10.92
CA ARG A 249 16.95 -6.28 -12.32
C ARG A 249 15.63 -7.03 -12.53
N CYS A 250 15.08 -7.61 -11.47
CA CYS A 250 13.77 -8.25 -11.54
C CYS A 250 12.69 -7.19 -11.74
N PRO A 251 11.71 -7.41 -12.60
CA PRO A 251 10.53 -6.56 -12.67
C PRO A 251 9.79 -6.60 -11.33
N GLN A 252 9.02 -5.56 -11.04
CA GLN A 252 8.23 -5.52 -9.80
C GLN A 252 7.21 -6.66 -9.75
N MET A 253 6.69 -7.08 -10.90
CA MET A 253 5.76 -8.20 -10.99
C MET A 253 5.85 -8.90 -12.33
N GLU A 254 5.77 -10.22 -12.32
CA GLU A 254 5.57 -11.07 -13.49
C GLU A 254 4.30 -11.90 -13.29
N ILE A 255 3.46 -11.94 -14.32
CA ILE A 255 2.16 -12.61 -14.32
C ILE A 255 2.18 -13.63 -15.45
N TYR A 256 1.99 -14.89 -15.12
CA TYR A 256 2.10 -16.00 -16.06
C TYR A 256 0.72 -16.57 -16.40
N GLY A 257 0.45 -16.64 -17.68
CA GLY A 257 -0.72 -17.32 -18.23
C GLY A 257 -0.31 -18.54 -19.06
N SER A 258 -1.29 -19.31 -19.50
CA SER A 258 -1.05 -20.52 -20.32
C SER A 258 -0.50 -20.21 -21.72
N HIS A 259 -0.63 -18.98 -22.22
CA HIS A 259 -0.24 -18.57 -23.57
C HIS A 259 0.59 -17.27 -23.59
N GLY A 260 0.96 -16.73 -22.44
CA GLY A 260 1.71 -15.48 -22.39
C GLY A 260 2.12 -15.07 -21.01
N THR A 261 2.88 -13.98 -20.93
CA THR A 261 3.40 -13.39 -19.70
C THR A 261 3.21 -11.87 -19.75
N ILE A 262 2.81 -11.28 -18.64
CA ILE A 262 2.79 -9.82 -18.47
C ILE A 262 3.86 -9.46 -17.45
N THR A 263 4.71 -8.46 -17.76
CA THR A 263 5.64 -7.89 -16.78
C THR A 263 5.28 -6.45 -16.44
N LEU A 264 5.40 -6.12 -15.15
CA LEU A 264 5.23 -4.77 -14.62
C LEU A 264 6.56 -4.31 -14.04
N ASP A 265 7.18 -3.33 -14.68
CA ASP A 265 8.42 -2.71 -14.24
C ASP A 265 8.17 -1.28 -13.79
N ALA A 266 8.84 -0.83 -12.70
CA ALA A 266 8.69 0.54 -12.19
C ALA A 266 9.23 1.59 -13.16
N SER A 267 10.20 1.23 -13.97
CA SER A 267 10.83 2.11 -14.98
C SER A 267 9.95 2.34 -16.22
N ARG A 268 8.85 1.57 -16.36
CA ARG A 268 7.98 1.62 -17.54
C ARG A 268 6.58 2.10 -17.20
N ALA A 269 6.03 2.92 -18.04
CA ALA A 269 4.66 3.43 -17.92
C ALA A 269 3.62 2.35 -18.24
N THR A 270 3.93 1.42 -19.14
CA THR A 270 3.06 0.33 -19.61
C THR A 270 3.61 -1.04 -19.23
N PRO A 271 2.75 -2.06 -19.11
CA PRO A 271 3.19 -3.45 -19.04
C PRO A 271 3.91 -3.88 -20.33
N GLU A 272 4.81 -4.86 -20.23
CA GLU A 272 5.27 -5.63 -21.37
C GLU A 272 4.46 -6.93 -21.46
N LEU A 273 4.16 -7.36 -22.66
CA LEU A 273 3.37 -8.56 -22.95
C LEU A 273 4.17 -9.52 -23.80
N TYR A 274 4.42 -10.73 -23.31
CA TYR A 274 4.90 -11.84 -24.14
C TYR A 274 3.72 -12.68 -24.60
N LEU A 275 3.63 -12.93 -25.90
CA LEU A 275 2.62 -13.84 -26.47
C LEU A 275 3.32 -15.03 -27.18
N ASP A 276 2.71 -16.20 -27.02
CA ASP A 276 2.92 -17.35 -27.87
C ASP A 276 1.57 -17.75 -28.45
N SER A 277 1.19 -17.13 -29.59
CA SER A 277 -0.11 -17.32 -30.22
C SER A 277 0.06 -17.73 -31.69
N PRO A 278 0.09 -19.03 -31.99
CA PRO A 278 0.19 -19.53 -33.36
C PRO A 278 -0.95 -19.05 -34.26
N SER A 279 -2.14 -18.89 -33.73
CA SER A 279 -3.31 -18.39 -34.46
C SER A 279 -3.18 -16.95 -34.94
N LEU A 280 -2.40 -16.14 -34.24
CA LEU A 280 -2.10 -14.77 -34.63
C LEU A 280 -0.75 -14.66 -35.36
N GLY A 281 0.01 -15.74 -35.48
CA GLY A 281 1.35 -15.74 -36.03
C GLY A 281 2.36 -14.93 -35.19
N VAL A 282 2.09 -14.76 -33.89
CA VAL A 282 2.92 -13.95 -32.98
C VAL A 282 3.61 -14.83 -31.97
N ARG A 283 4.95 -14.64 -31.85
CA ARG A 283 5.73 -15.22 -30.77
C ARG A 283 6.82 -14.22 -30.37
N GLY A 284 6.73 -13.69 -29.15
CA GLY A 284 7.73 -12.75 -28.63
C GLY A 284 7.16 -11.70 -27.70
N TRP A 285 8.04 -10.82 -27.26
CA TRP A 285 7.69 -9.65 -26.44
C TRP A 285 7.07 -8.57 -27.32
N ILE A 286 5.99 -7.98 -26.84
CA ILE A 286 5.26 -6.90 -27.49
C ILE A 286 5.29 -5.71 -26.54
N GLU A 287 5.74 -4.56 -27.04
CA GLU A 287 5.65 -3.30 -26.34
C GLU A 287 4.25 -2.71 -26.56
N LEU A 288 3.52 -2.52 -25.45
CA LEU A 288 2.20 -1.90 -25.51
C LEU A 288 2.38 -0.38 -25.59
N GLN A 289 1.65 0.26 -26.48
CA GLN A 289 1.63 1.71 -26.54
C GLN A 289 0.96 2.26 -25.28
N ALA A 290 1.54 3.32 -24.70
CA ALA A 290 0.91 4.03 -23.61
C ALA A 290 -0.43 4.61 -24.11
N VAL A 291 -1.53 4.15 -23.53
CA VAL A 291 -2.76 4.93 -23.59
C VAL A 291 -2.45 6.23 -22.86
N GLU A 292 -2.74 7.38 -23.43
CA GLU A 292 -2.53 8.67 -22.77
C GLU A 292 -3.18 8.65 -21.40
N VAL A 293 -2.38 8.42 -20.38
CA VAL A 293 -2.80 8.57 -19.00
C VAL A 293 -2.74 10.06 -18.72
N SER A 294 -3.89 10.66 -18.49
CA SER A 294 -3.95 12.06 -18.11
C SER A 294 -2.92 12.31 -16.98
N PRO A 295 -1.99 13.29 -17.14
CA PRO A 295 -1.02 13.60 -16.09
C PRO A 295 -1.66 14.06 -14.77
N LYS A 296 -2.99 14.25 -14.75
CA LYS A 296 -3.79 14.61 -13.58
C LYS A 296 -4.03 13.46 -12.59
N ASN A 297 -3.67 12.22 -12.93
CA ASN A 297 -3.78 11.07 -12.03
C ASN A 297 -2.42 10.69 -11.48
N SER A 298 -1.80 11.57 -10.68
CA SER A 298 -0.66 11.13 -9.87
C SER A 298 -1.14 10.02 -8.91
N SER A 299 -0.31 9.02 -8.70
CA SER A 299 -0.64 7.85 -7.86
C SER A 299 -1.16 8.22 -6.47
N ASP A 300 -0.76 9.38 -5.94
CA ASP A 300 -1.03 9.79 -4.56
C ASP A 300 -2.38 10.45 -4.36
N CYS A 301 -3.05 10.95 -5.42
CA CYS A 301 -4.44 11.42 -5.35
C CYS A 301 -5.47 10.42 -5.89
N SER A 302 -5.03 9.32 -6.50
CA SER A 302 -5.96 8.33 -7.05
C SER A 302 -6.88 7.71 -5.99
N CYS A 303 -6.39 7.56 -4.74
CA CYS A 303 -7.21 7.08 -3.63
C CYS A 303 -8.32 8.06 -3.26
N LEU A 304 -8.07 9.38 -3.32
CA LEU A 304 -9.08 10.40 -3.04
C LEU A 304 -10.14 10.41 -4.16
N THR A 305 -9.72 10.38 -5.41
CA THR A 305 -10.65 10.28 -6.56
C THR A 305 -11.49 9.00 -6.49
N ASP A 306 -10.91 7.86 -6.11
CA ASP A 306 -11.64 6.60 -5.94
C ASP A 306 -12.68 6.70 -4.80
N LEU A 307 -12.30 7.31 -3.67
CA LEU A 307 -13.21 7.50 -2.54
C LEU A 307 -14.34 8.47 -2.87
N VAL A 308 -14.05 9.64 -3.50
CA VAL A 308 -15.07 10.61 -3.93
C VAL A 308 -16.07 9.95 -4.87
N ARG A 309 -15.58 9.23 -5.89
CA ARG A 309 -16.44 8.46 -6.79
C ARG A 309 -17.32 7.46 -6.02
N ALA A 310 -16.75 6.73 -5.07
CA ALA A 310 -17.48 5.75 -4.27
C ALA A 310 -18.58 6.40 -3.40
N ILE A 311 -18.34 7.62 -2.89
CA ILE A 311 -19.33 8.43 -2.15
C ILE A 311 -20.46 8.86 -3.08
N GLU A 312 -20.14 9.46 -4.22
CA GLU A 312 -21.11 9.99 -5.19
C GLU A 312 -22.01 8.91 -5.81
N THR A 313 -21.44 7.73 -6.05
CA THR A 313 -22.17 6.60 -6.68
C THR A 313 -22.73 5.60 -5.67
N ASP A 314 -22.55 5.84 -4.39
CA ASP A 314 -22.88 4.92 -3.28
C ASP A 314 -22.36 3.49 -3.51
N THR A 315 -21.13 3.37 -4.01
CA THR A 315 -20.44 2.09 -4.21
C THR A 315 -19.32 1.91 -3.20
N GLU A 316 -18.73 0.72 -3.13
CA GLU A 316 -17.50 0.50 -2.37
C GLU A 316 -16.29 1.07 -3.13
N PRO A 317 -15.33 1.73 -2.44
CA PRO A 317 -14.07 2.11 -3.05
C PRO A 317 -13.25 0.88 -3.43
N GLU A 318 -12.44 0.97 -4.47
CA GLU A 318 -11.54 -0.15 -4.86
C GLU A 318 -10.53 -0.47 -3.75
N LEU A 319 -10.09 0.55 -3.01
CA LEU A 319 -9.20 0.41 -1.84
C LEU A 319 -9.98 0.16 -0.53
N SER A 320 -11.04 -0.62 -0.56
CA SER A 320 -11.96 -0.78 0.57
C SER A 320 -11.28 -1.33 1.83
N GLY A 321 -11.85 -1.01 2.99
CA GLY A 321 -11.42 -1.58 4.28
C GLY A 321 -11.47 -3.12 4.30
N VAL A 322 -12.40 -3.74 3.56
CA VAL A 322 -12.50 -5.21 3.45
C VAL A 322 -11.26 -5.79 2.77
N ARG A 323 -10.79 -5.13 1.69
CA ARG A 323 -9.54 -5.48 1.03
C ARG A 323 -8.35 -5.27 1.97
N ALA A 324 -8.31 -4.14 2.69
CA ALA A 324 -7.24 -3.85 3.66
C ALA A 324 -7.16 -4.91 4.77
N ARG A 325 -8.31 -5.38 5.28
CA ARG A 325 -8.38 -6.47 6.26
C ARG A 325 -7.73 -7.75 5.74
N HIS A 326 -8.02 -8.15 4.51
CA HIS A 326 -7.39 -9.34 3.92
C HIS A 326 -5.89 -9.19 3.75
N ILE A 327 -5.41 -8.00 3.37
CA ILE A 327 -3.98 -7.71 3.28
C ILE A 327 -3.31 -7.82 4.66
N VAL A 328 -3.93 -7.28 5.71
CA VAL A 328 -3.42 -7.40 7.10
C VAL A 328 -3.40 -8.86 7.55
N GLU A 329 -4.44 -9.65 7.25
CA GLU A 329 -4.44 -11.07 7.55
C GLU A 329 -3.29 -11.81 6.87
N ILE A 330 -3.00 -11.53 5.60
CA ILE A 330 -1.86 -12.12 4.89
C ILE A 330 -0.54 -11.75 5.58
N LEU A 331 -0.35 -10.50 6.00
CA LEU A 331 0.88 -10.09 6.70
C LEU A 331 1.03 -10.83 8.04
N ASN A 332 -0.03 -10.93 8.83
CA ASN A 332 -0.02 -11.69 10.08
C ASN A 332 0.24 -13.18 9.84
N ALA A 333 -0.35 -13.76 8.80
CA ALA A 333 -0.13 -15.15 8.42
C ALA A 333 1.29 -15.43 7.90
N ILE A 334 1.96 -14.45 7.28
CA ILE A 334 3.38 -14.53 6.90
C ILE A 334 4.24 -14.65 8.16
N ASP A 335 4.04 -13.78 9.15
CA ASP A 335 4.75 -13.82 10.43
C ASP A 335 4.51 -15.16 11.15
N GLU A 336 3.26 -15.61 11.25
CA GLU A 336 2.89 -16.88 11.88
C GLU A 336 3.53 -18.08 11.16
N SER A 337 3.45 -18.11 9.83
CA SER A 337 4.01 -19.19 9.02
C SER A 337 5.52 -19.30 9.21
N ALA A 338 6.24 -18.17 9.18
CA ALA A 338 7.69 -18.16 9.39
C ALA A 338 8.08 -18.57 10.81
N ALA A 339 7.31 -18.18 11.82
CA ALA A 339 7.56 -18.54 13.21
C ALA A 339 7.30 -20.02 13.51
N THR A 340 6.28 -20.62 12.86
CA THR A 340 5.84 -21.98 13.13
C THR A 340 6.34 -23.02 12.15
N GLY A 341 6.80 -22.60 10.96
CA GLY A 341 7.13 -23.48 9.83
C GLY A 341 5.92 -24.18 9.19
N ARG A 342 4.70 -23.67 9.45
CA ARG A 342 3.46 -24.28 8.96
C ARG A 342 2.80 -23.41 7.89
N ILE A 343 1.97 -24.04 7.07
CA ILE A 343 1.04 -23.34 6.19
C ILE A 343 -0.09 -22.78 7.05
N VAL A 344 -0.45 -21.51 6.83
CA VAL A 344 -1.53 -20.80 7.53
C VAL A 344 -2.71 -20.61 6.57
N GLU A 345 -3.90 -21.04 7.01
CA GLU A 345 -5.16 -20.82 6.29
C GLU A 345 -5.68 -19.40 6.54
N LEU A 346 -6.14 -18.73 5.49
CA LEU A 346 -6.74 -17.39 5.56
C LEU A 346 -8.27 -17.49 5.64
N LYS A 347 -8.89 -16.62 6.43
CA LYS A 347 -10.33 -16.63 6.72
C LYS A 347 -11.08 -15.48 6.05
N THR A 348 -10.39 -14.35 5.82
CA THR A 348 -11.02 -13.18 5.20
C THR A 348 -10.99 -13.28 3.68
N THR A 349 -11.83 -12.47 3.03
CA THR A 349 -11.91 -12.31 1.58
C THR A 349 -12.40 -10.90 1.24
N PHE A 350 -12.35 -10.51 -0.04
CA PHE A 350 -12.86 -9.23 -0.55
C PHE A 350 -13.44 -9.38 -1.97
#